data_9296c94db32dfee59ab6939508997753
#
_entry.id   9296c94db32dfee59ab6939508997753
#
_cell.length_a   1.000
_cell.length_b   1.000
_cell.length_c   1.000
_cell.angle_alpha   90.00
_cell.angle_beta   90.00
_cell.angle_gamma   90.00
#
_symmetry.space_group_name_H-M   'P 1'
#
loop_
_entity.id
_entity.type
_entity.pdbx_description
1 polymer ?
#
loop_
_entity_poly.entity_id
_entity_poly.type
_entity_poly.pdbx_seq_one_letter_code
_entity_poly.pdbx_strand_id
1 'polypeptide(L)'
;MNTDCDVLIAGAGPAGAALAAVLAPLALRVVLTDAAPPPHGADRRALALGLGSQRILQGLGAWPALADHATTIVRLEVTESGAPGVTRMAAREVGAPALGWVVGDRLLQRALLARAGELGVAPRAAAVCALASEGDALAVTLSGAGGDTVIRTRLLVAADGSDSTVCRLAGLPRHHRELADSVLLARLTCDRPHGGLAHERFGAGGPMALLPGPGAADYTLVWTLPHERAADLAALPARHLPPIAQDAFGWRAGRFLALAEPRSVRLAESWPVPATGERVLAIGNAANTLHPIAAQGFNLGLRDVATLAGLLADAARAGADPGARDLLAAYRREREPDWRRFRAVTGWLPRLFENPSPPWLLARSAGLAALDVLAPLKRRLMRHAMGLAGPQNRLQRGVWP
;
A
#
# COMPACT_ATOMS: atom_id res chain seq x y z
N MET A 1 -14.82 7.51 -33.11
CA MET A 1 -15.58 8.52 -32.31
C MET A 1 -14.61 9.49 -31.66
N ASN A 2 -15.03 10.75 -31.48
CA ASN A 2 -14.17 11.73 -30.83
C ASN A 2 -14.20 11.48 -29.28
N THR A 3 -13.08 11.10 -28.67
CA THR A 3 -12.96 10.92 -27.23
C THR A 3 -12.40 12.18 -26.57
N ASP A 4 -12.88 12.51 -25.37
CA ASP A 4 -12.42 13.68 -24.61
C ASP A 4 -11.03 13.44 -24.00
N CYS A 5 -10.75 12.18 -23.61
CA CYS A 5 -9.44 11.76 -23.13
C CYS A 5 -9.14 10.30 -23.52
N ASP A 6 -7.88 9.93 -23.43
CA ASP A 6 -7.42 8.57 -23.70
C ASP A 6 -7.49 7.71 -22.43
N VAL A 7 -7.17 8.32 -21.26
CA VAL A 7 -7.22 7.66 -19.95
C VAL A 7 -7.92 8.56 -18.94
N LEU A 8 -8.99 8.05 -18.33
CA LEU A 8 -9.65 8.67 -17.19
C LEU A 8 -9.27 7.88 -15.92
N ILE A 9 -8.69 8.56 -14.94
CA ILE A 9 -8.32 7.97 -13.65
C ILE A 9 -9.33 8.44 -12.60
N ALA A 10 -10.07 7.51 -12.02
CA ALA A 10 -11.02 7.79 -10.96
C ALA A 10 -10.38 7.50 -9.61
N GLY A 11 -10.18 8.54 -8.81
CA GLY A 11 -9.53 8.53 -7.50
C GLY A 11 -8.14 9.17 -7.54
N ALA A 12 -7.96 10.28 -6.81
CA ALA A 12 -6.71 11.01 -6.64
C ALA A 12 -5.95 10.61 -5.37
N GLY A 13 -6.22 9.40 -4.86
CA GLY A 13 -5.40 8.76 -3.83
C GLY A 13 -3.97 8.50 -4.32
N PRO A 14 -3.06 8.00 -3.46
CA PRO A 14 -1.65 7.85 -3.82
C PRO A 14 -1.40 7.03 -5.10
N ALA A 15 -2.22 5.99 -5.39
CA ALA A 15 -2.06 5.18 -6.60
C ALA A 15 -2.51 5.95 -7.86
N GLY A 16 -3.67 6.62 -7.81
CA GLY A 16 -4.17 7.41 -8.96
C GLY A 16 -3.30 8.62 -9.24
N ALA A 17 -2.84 9.34 -8.20
CA ALA A 17 -1.91 10.46 -8.33
C ALA A 17 -0.56 10.03 -8.93
N ALA A 18 -0.02 8.87 -8.50
CA ALA A 18 1.20 8.30 -9.07
C ALA A 18 1.01 7.92 -10.56
N LEU A 19 -0.15 7.33 -10.90
CA LEU A 19 -0.45 7.02 -12.30
C LEU A 19 -0.59 8.29 -13.13
N ALA A 20 -1.30 9.30 -12.65
CA ALA A 20 -1.42 10.59 -13.33
C ALA A 20 -0.05 11.23 -13.60
N ALA A 21 0.83 11.25 -12.59
CA ALA A 21 2.18 11.80 -12.72
C ALA A 21 3.02 11.06 -13.78
N VAL A 22 2.94 9.73 -13.83
CA VAL A 22 3.73 8.96 -14.82
C VAL A 22 3.18 9.05 -16.23
N LEU A 23 1.88 9.18 -16.40
CA LEU A 23 1.26 9.26 -17.72
C LEU A 23 1.30 10.66 -18.33
N ALA A 24 1.36 11.71 -17.50
CA ALA A 24 1.30 13.10 -17.94
C ALA A 24 2.30 13.47 -19.07
N PRO A 25 3.58 13.04 -19.05
CA PRO A 25 4.51 13.36 -20.12
C PRO A 25 4.40 12.42 -21.34
N LEU A 26 3.51 11.44 -21.32
CA LEU A 26 3.26 10.57 -22.49
C LEU A 26 2.30 11.25 -23.47
N ALA A 27 2.33 10.81 -24.73
CA ALA A 27 1.40 11.28 -25.75
C ALA A 27 -0.03 10.73 -25.54
N LEU A 28 -0.58 10.94 -24.32
CA LEU A 28 -1.91 10.52 -23.88
C LEU A 28 -2.63 11.70 -23.21
N ARG A 29 -3.89 11.89 -23.56
CA ARG A 29 -4.76 12.85 -22.84
C ARG A 29 -5.27 12.17 -21.59
N VAL A 30 -4.77 12.63 -20.43
CA VAL A 30 -5.08 12.06 -19.10
C VAL A 30 -5.99 13.01 -18.34
N VAL A 31 -7.06 12.47 -17.77
CA VAL A 31 -7.94 13.17 -16.82
C VAL A 31 -7.89 12.44 -15.50
N LEU A 32 -7.67 13.17 -14.41
CA LEU A 32 -7.74 12.67 -13.04
C LEU A 32 -8.96 13.28 -12.36
N THR A 33 -9.77 12.46 -11.68
CA THR A 33 -10.95 12.93 -10.93
C THR A 33 -10.99 12.32 -9.52
N ASP A 34 -11.52 13.06 -8.56
CA ASP A 34 -11.77 12.58 -7.20
C ASP A 34 -13.01 13.28 -6.62
N ALA A 35 -13.84 12.54 -5.90
CA ALA A 35 -14.99 13.07 -5.19
C ALA A 35 -14.58 13.93 -3.98
N ALA A 36 -13.45 13.61 -3.37
CA ALA A 36 -12.93 14.30 -2.20
C ALA A 36 -11.92 15.40 -2.58
N PRO A 37 -11.86 16.50 -1.84
CA PRO A 37 -10.80 17.47 -2.01
C PRO A 37 -9.43 16.85 -1.66
N PRO A 38 -8.33 17.43 -2.16
CA PRO A 38 -6.98 17.02 -1.78
C PRO A 38 -6.81 16.98 -0.24
N PRO A 39 -6.01 16.05 0.29
CA PRO A 39 -5.88 15.88 1.74
C PRO A 39 -5.22 17.09 2.40
N HIS A 40 -5.84 17.58 3.46
CA HIS A 40 -5.31 18.63 4.33
C HIS A 40 -4.97 18.09 5.72
N GLY A 41 -4.10 18.79 6.46
CA GLY A 41 -3.73 18.51 7.84
C GLY A 41 -2.69 17.39 7.99
N ALA A 42 -2.52 16.92 9.23
CA ALA A 42 -1.51 15.93 9.60
C ALA A 42 -1.79 14.54 9.02
N ASP A 43 -0.73 13.74 8.91
CA ASP A 43 -0.82 12.34 8.46
C ASP A 43 -1.69 11.50 9.42
N ARG A 44 -2.49 10.63 8.83
CA ARG A 44 -3.36 9.72 9.59
C ARG A 44 -2.74 8.34 9.75
N ARG A 45 -1.88 7.96 8.83
CA ARG A 45 -1.21 6.65 8.81
C ARG A 45 0.23 6.81 8.39
N ALA A 46 1.08 5.96 8.91
CA ALA A 46 2.43 5.76 8.40
C ALA A 46 2.41 4.60 7.39
N LEU A 47 3.09 4.79 6.28
CA LEU A 47 3.25 3.81 5.22
C LEU A 47 4.70 3.36 5.18
N ALA A 48 4.95 2.06 5.29
CA ALA A 48 6.29 1.51 5.08
C ALA A 48 6.49 1.22 3.58
N LEU A 49 7.38 1.95 2.97
CA LEU A 49 7.75 1.83 1.55
C LEU A 49 8.99 0.95 1.43
N GLY A 50 8.91 -0.13 0.67
CA GLY A 50 10.09 -0.92 0.32
C GLY A 50 10.99 -0.19 -0.68
N LEU A 51 12.24 -0.66 -0.85
CA LEU A 51 13.21 -0.06 -1.78
C LEU A 51 12.69 -0.02 -3.23
N GLY A 52 11.92 -1.04 -3.67
CA GLY A 52 11.29 -1.03 -4.99
C GLY A 52 10.30 0.12 -5.18
N SER A 53 9.52 0.44 -4.13
CA SER A 53 8.59 1.56 -4.13
C SER A 53 9.30 2.90 -4.10
N GLN A 54 10.35 3.03 -3.31
CA GLN A 54 11.19 4.23 -3.29
C GLN A 54 11.78 4.52 -4.69
N ARG A 55 12.27 3.49 -5.40
CA ARG A 55 12.77 3.64 -6.77
C ARG A 55 11.70 4.10 -7.76
N ILE A 56 10.47 3.59 -7.63
CA ILE A 56 9.34 4.07 -8.44
C ILE A 56 9.08 5.55 -8.15
N LEU A 57 9.00 5.96 -6.88
CA LEU A 57 8.78 7.37 -6.49
C LEU A 57 9.93 8.27 -6.92
N GLN A 58 11.17 7.78 -6.89
CA GLN A 58 12.34 8.47 -7.42
C GLN A 58 12.22 8.67 -8.94
N GLY A 59 11.86 7.61 -9.67
CA GLY A 59 11.61 7.66 -11.11
C GLY A 59 10.49 8.63 -11.47
N LEU A 60 9.43 8.75 -10.67
CA LEU A 60 8.35 9.71 -10.83
C LEU A 60 8.76 11.17 -10.53
N GLY A 61 9.91 11.38 -9.88
CA GLY A 61 10.34 12.68 -9.39
C GLY A 61 9.61 13.16 -8.14
N ALA A 62 8.84 12.28 -7.47
CA ALA A 62 8.13 12.62 -6.23
C ALA A 62 8.97 12.39 -4.96
N TRP A 63 10.02 11.56 -5.03
CA TRP A 63 10.84 11.21 -3.89
C TRP A 63 11.57 12.38 -3.24
N PRO A 64 12.14 13.37 -3.96
CA PRO A 64 12.81 14.52 -3.32
C PRO A 64 11.94 15.25 -2.31
N ALA A 65 10.65 15.42 -2.58
CA ALA A 65 9.70 16.06 -1.65
C ALA A 65 9.39 15.21 -0.41
N LEU A 66 9.79 13.95 -0.39
CA LEU A 66 9.53 13.00 0.71
C LEU A 66 10.78 12.69 1.51
N ALA A 67 11.97 12.82 0.91
CA ALA A 67 13.23 12.29 1.44
C ALA A 67 13.56 12.80 2.84
N ASP A 68 13.40 14.11 3.09
CA ASP A 68 13.69 14.74 4.39
C ASP A 68 12.67 14.40 5.49
N HIS A 69 11.52 13.88 5.10
CA HIS A 69 10.43 13.48 6.00
C HIS A 69 10.30 11.96 6.14
N ALA A 70 11.10 11.20 5.39
CA ALA A 70 11.06 9.75 5.39
C ALA A 70 11.98 9.18 6.46
N THR A 71 11.45 8.38 7.38
CA THR A 71 12.27 7.70 8.37
C THR A 71 12.78 6.38 7.83
N THR A 72 14.10 6.19 7.83
CA THR A 72 14.75 5.01 7.24
C THR A 72 14.59 3.78 8.12
N ILE A 73 14.24 2.64 7.51
CA ILE A 73 14.26 1.31 8.13
C ILE A 73 15.54 0.61 7.67
N VAL A 74 16.54 0.51 8.53
CA VAL A 74 17.80 -0.18 8.22
C VAL A 74 17.85 -1.60 8.75
N ARG A 75 17.03 -1.92 9.76
CA ARG A 75 16.91 -3.24 10.38
C ARG A 75 15.47 -3.58 10.67
N LEU A 76 15.15 -4.87 10.61
CA LEU A 76 13.87 -5.44 11.04
C LEU A 76 14.14 -6.61 11.97
N GLU A 77 13.46 -6.65 13.10
CA GLU A 77 13.47 -7.77 14.02
C GLU A 77 12.07 -8.41 14.05
N VAL A 78 11.99 -9.70 13.74
CA VAL A 78 10.76 -10.49 13.80
C VAL A 78 10.86 -11.45 14.97
N THR A 79 9.86 -11.41 15.86
CA THR A 79 9.86 -12.19 17.11
C THR A 79 8.48 -12.74 17.42
N GLU A 80 8.43 -13.74 18.30
CA GLU A 80 7.18 -14.25 18.87
C GLU A 80 7.18 -14.09 20.41
N SER A 81 6.03 -13.73 20.98
CA SER A 81 5.87 -13.62 22.43
C SER A 81 5.94 -15.01 23.09
N GLY A 82 6.67 -15.11 24.20
CA GLY A 82 6.86 -16.39 24.90
C GLY A 82 7.84 -17.36 24.22
N ALA A 83 8.50 -16.97 23.12
CA ALA A 83 9.43 -17.82 22.39
C ALA A 83 10.80 -17.13 22.20
N PRO A 84 11.92 -17.88 22.26
CA PRO A 84 13.26 -17.32 22.12
C PRO A 84 13.66 -17.03 20.66
N GLY A 85 12.97 -17.61 19.68
CA GLY A 85 13.31 -17.47 18.26
C GLY A 85 13.20 -16.04 17.77
N VAL A 86 14.21 -15.59 17.05
CA VAL A 86 14.30 -14.24 16.48
C VAL A 86 14.86 -14.33 15.06
N THR A 87 14.27 -13.58 14.15
CA THR A 87 14.88 -13.33 12.83
C THR A 87 15.26 -11.87 12.73
N ARG A 88 16.53 -11.60 12.46
CA ARG A 88 17.07 -10.27 12.26
C ARG A 88 17.45 -10.07 10.80
N MET A 89 16.98 -8.98 10.24
CA MET A 89 17.26 -8.60 8.86
C MET A 89 17.90 -7.21 8.86
N ALA A 90 19.01 -7.06 8.16
CA ALA A 90 19.70 -5.78 8.01
C ALA A 90 19.92 -5.47 6.53
N ALA A 91 19.72 -4.23 6.14
CA ALA A 91 19.85 -3.78 4.74
C ALA A 91 21.22 -4.14 4.13
N ARG A 92 22.28 -4.06 4.94
CA ARG A 92 23.64 -4.44 4.54
C ARG A 92 23.77 -5.91 4.08
N GLU A 93 22.92 -6.81 4.55
CA GLU A 93 22.95 -8.24 4.17
C GLU A 93 22.60 -8.48 2.69
N VAL A 94 21.90 -7.52 2.09
CA VAL A 94 21.52 -7.54 0.67
C VAL A 94 22.16 -6.41 -0.13
N GLY A 95 23.14 -5.70 0.45
CA GLY A 95 23.85 -4.59 -0.22
C GLY A 95 22.95 -3.38 -0.51
N ALA A 96 21.92 -3.14 0.32
CA ALA A 96 20.97 -2.05 0.13
C ALA A 96 21.20 -0.93 1.16
N PRO A 97 20.87 0.34 0.81
CA PRO A 97 20.97 1.47 1.74
C PRO A 97 19.96 1.39 2.88
N ALA A 98 18.80 0.78 2.62
CA ALA A 98 17.72 0.57 3.57
C ALA A 98 16.87 -0.64 3.18
N LEU A 99 16.13 -1.22 4.12
CA LEU A 99 15.05 -2.17 3.86
C LEU A 99 13.82 -1.44 3.30
N GLY A 100 13.63 -0.20 3.76
CA GLY A 100 12.54 0.65 3.37
C GLY A 100 12.53 1.98 4.12
N TRP A 101 11.45 2.73 3.95
CA TRP A 101 11.24 4.03 4.59
C TRP A 101 9.81 4.14 5.08
N VAL A 102 9.63 4.82 6.20
CA VAL A 102 8.31 5.18 6.73
C VAL A 102 7.99 6.61 6.34
N VAL A 103 6.85 6.84 5.69
CA VAL A 103 6.36 8.15 5.29
C VAL A 103 4.88 8.31 5.69
N GLY A 104 4.45 9.53 5.91
CA GLY A 104 3.04 9.85 6.16
C GLY A 104 2.18 9.69 4.90
N ASP A 105 0.97 9.18 5.06
CA ASP A 105 0.05 8.89 3.94
C ASP A 105 -0.39 10.17 3.21
N ARG A 106 -0.66 11.25 3.94
CA ARG A 106 -1.08 12.53 3.35
C ARG A 106 0.07 13.28 2.72
N LEU A 107 1.26 13.24 3.34
CA LEU A 107 2.47 13.81 2.75
C LEU A 107 2.77 13.17 1.40
N LEU A 108 2.72 11.83 1.35
CA LEU A 108 2.93 11.08 0.11
C LEU A 108 1.91 11.45 -0.97
N GLN A 109 0.62 11.51 -0.62
CA GLN A 109 -0.43 11.88 -1.57
C GLN A 109 -0.24 13.30 -2.09
N ARG A 110 0.08 14.27 -1.21
CA ARG A 110 0.36 15.65 -1.62
C ARG A 110 1.56 15.74 -2.56
N ALA A 111 2.66 15.05 -2.26
CA ALA A 111 3.84 15.04 -3.13
C ALA A 111 3.53 14.49 -4.53
N LEU A 112 2.74 13.42 -4.62
CA LEU A 112 2.32 12.83 -5.89
C LEU A 112 1.36 13.73 -6.67
N LEU A 113 0.40 14.38 -5.98
CA LEU A 113 -0.53 15.33 -6.61
C LEU A 113 0.19 16.59 -7.09
N ALA A 114 1.12 17.11 -6.29
CA ALA A 114 1.95 18.24 -6.69
C ALA A 114 2.74 17.90 -7.96
N ARG A 115 3.36 16.69 -7.99
CA ARG A 115 4.10 16.24 -9.16
C ARG A 115 3.22 16.05 -10.40
N ALA A 116 2.02 15.50 -10.25
CA ALA A 116 1.06 15.39 -11.35
C ALA A 116 0.64 16.79 -11.87
N GLY A 117 0.40 17.73 -10.94
CA GLY A 117 0.06 19.12 -11.27
C GLY A 117 1.16 19.87 -12.00
N GLU A 118 2.43 19.72 -11.60
CA GLU A 118 3.61 20.25 -12.30
C GLU A 118 3.69 19.75 -13.74
N LEU A 119 3.22 18.54 -13.99
CA LEU A 119 3.17 17.90 -15.31
C LEU A 119 1.85 18.17 -16.07
N GLY A 120 0.99 19.04 -15.54
CA GLY A 120 -0.25 19.47 -16.22
C GLY A 120 -1.49 18.63 -15.92
N VAL A 121 -1.44 17.68 -14.98
CA VAL A 121 -2.60 16.86 -14.61
C VAL A 121 -3.04 17.17 -13.19
N ALA A 122 -4.02 18.05 -13.04
CA ALA A 122 -4.65 18.37 -11.76
C ALA A 122 -5.95 17.58 -11.56
N PRO A 123 -6.29 17.18 -10.32
CA PRO A 123 -7.53 16.46 -10.07
C PRO A 123 -8.75 17.37 -10.25
N ARG A 124 -9.79 16.86 -10.93
CA ARG A 124 -11.12 17.49 -11.01
C ARG A 124 -11.95 17.02 -9.82
N ALA A 125 -12.61 17.95 -9.15
CA ALA A 125 -13.50 17.65 -8.01
C ALA A 125 -14.84 17.10 -8.53
N ALA A 126 -14.88 15.82 -8.85
CA ALA A 126 -16.07 15.14 -9.34
C ALA A 126 -15.99 13.62 -9.07
N ALA A 127 -17.14 13.01 -8.81
CA ALA A 127 -17.30 11.57 -8.60
C ALA A 127 -17.80 10.87 -9.85
N VAL A 128 -17.31 9.68 -10.15
CA VAL A 128 -17.91 8.81 -11.15
C VAL A 128 -19.23 8.28 -10.62
N CYS A 129 -20.35 8.51 -11.34
CA CYS A 129 -21.69 8.10 -10.95
C CYS A 129 -22.38 7.16 -11.94
N ALA A 130 -22.00 7.15 -13.22
CA ALA A 130 -22.52 6.21 -14.21
C ALA A 130 -21.51 5.88 -15.29
N LEU A 131 -21.66 4.71 -15.91
CA LEU A 131 -20.87 4.22 -17.03
C LEU A 131 -21.79 3.70 -18.12
N ALA A 132 -21.46 4.01 -19.38
CA ALA A 132 -22.11 3.43 -20.55
C ALA A 132 -21.05 3.04 -21.58
N SER A 133 -21.18 1.86 -22.20
CA SER A 133 -20.30 1.43 -23.30
C SER A 133 -20.74 2.09 -24.59
N GLU A 134 -19.79 2.69 -25.32
CA GLU A 134 -20.02 3.34 -26.62
C GLU A 134 -19.02 2.78 -27.68
N GLY A 135 -19.04 1.46 -27.89
CA GLY A 135 -18.16 0.79 -28.85
C GLY A 135 -16.70 0.79 -28.44
N ASP A 136 -15.88 1.67 -29.01
CA ASP A 136 -14.45 1.79 -28.72
C ASP A 136 -14.12 2.81 -27.60
N ALA A 137 -15.15 3.29 -26.90
CA ALA A 137 -15.05 4.24 -25.79
C ALA A 137 -16.03 3.90 -24.64
N LEU A 138 -15.82 4.53 -23.49
CA LEU A 138 -16.76 4.60 -22.39
C LEU A 138 -17.25 6.03 -22.22
N ALA A 139 -18.56 6.22 -22.12
CA ALA A 139 -19.16 7.44 -21.60
C ALA A 139 -19.22 7.34 -20.07
N VAL A 140 -18.49 8.20 -19.40
CA VAL A 140 -18.38 8.25 -17.94
C VAL A 140 -19.07 9.50 -17.43
N THR A 141 -20.15 9.35 -16.68
CA THR A 141 -20.81 10.47 -16.03
C THR A 141 -20.10 10.83 -14.74
N LEU A 142 -19.67 12.08 -14.63
CA LEU A 142 -19.03 12.68 -13.48
C LEU A 142 -20.01 13.65 -12.81
N SER A 143 -20.27 13.47 -11.52
CA SER A 143 -21.06 14.38 -10.70
C SER A 143 -20.18 15.30 -9.88
N GLY A 144 -20.33 16.60 -10.04
CA GLY A 144 -19.54 17.62 -9.36
C GLY A 144 -20.39 18.84 -8.96
N ALA A 145 -19.78 19.85 -8.37
CA ALA A 145 -20.48 21.05 -7.90
C ALA A 145 -21.20 21.83 -9.01
N GLY A 146 -20.76 21.68 -10.27
CA GLY A 146 -21.40 22.30 -11.45
C GLY A 146 -22.47 21.44 -12.12
N GLY A 147 -22.89 20.34 -11.49
CA GLY A 147 -23.80 19.35 -12.08
C GLY A 147 -23.07 18.19 -12.75
N ASP A 148 -23.83 17.35 -13.44
CA ASP A 148 -23.33 16.16 -14.09
C ASP A 148 -22.71 16.52 -15.45
N THR A 149 -21.55 15.93 -15.75
CA THR A 149 -20.85 16.06 -17.01
C THR A 149 -20.48 14.67 -17.54
N VAL A 150 -20.54 14.47 -18.84
CA VAL A 150 -20.14 13.20 -19.47
C VAL A 150 -18.77 13.37 -20.11
N ILE A 151 -17.83 12.47 -19.79
CA ILE A 151 -16.51 12.38 -20.40
C ILE A 151 -16.41 11.04 -21.16
N ARG A 152 -16.05 11.12 -22.44
CA ARG A 152 -15.75 9.94 -23.25
C ARG A 152 -14.28 9.60 -23.16
N THR A 153 -13.98 8.40 -22.67
CA THR A 153 -12.60 7.90 -22.50
C THR A 153 -12.39 6.57 -23.20
N ARG A 154 -11.16 6.30 -23.64
CA ARG A 154 -10.78 5.00 -24.19
C ARG A 154 -10.49 3.97 -23.12
N LEU A 155 -10.00 4.43 -21.95
CA LEU A 155 -9.69 3.60 -20.78
C LEU A 155 -10.11 4.32 -19.49
N LEU A 156 -10.86 3.63 -18.62
CA LEU A 156 -11.15 4.05 -17.27
C LEU A 156 -10.33 3.24 -16.28
N VAL A 157 -9.58 3.92 -15.42
CA VAL A 157 -8.77 3.31 -14.34
C VAL A 157 -9.42 3.56 -12.99
N ALA A 158 -9.87 2.50 -12.33
CA ALA A 158 -10.37 2.55 -10.96
C ALA A 158 -9.20 2.65 -9.97
N ALA A 159 -9.07 3.80 -9.32
CA ALA A 159 -8.12 4.10 -8.24
C ALA A 159 -8.84 4.67 -7.01
N ASP A 160 -10.16 4.50 -6.93
CA ASP A 160 -11.12 5.09 -5.99
C ASP A 160 -11.25 4.33 -4.65
N GLY A 161 -10.28 3.46 -4.35
CA GLY A 161 -10.13 2.84 -3.04
C GLY A 161 -10.87 1.52 -2.85
N SER A 162 -10.97 1.10 -1.58
CA SER A 162 -11.43 -0.25 -1.20
C SER A 162 -12.89 -0.53 -1.60
N ASP A 163 -13.73 0.50 -1.56
CA ASP A 163 -15.15 0.45 -1.94
C ASP A 163 -15.39 1.02 -3.34
N SER A 164 -14.55 0.63 -4.29
CA SER A 164 -14.54 1.17 -5.64
C SER A 164 -15.93 1.24 -6.28
N THR A 165 -16.43 2.44 -6.48
CA THR A 165 -17.66 2.73 -7.23
C THR A 165 -17.50 2.38 -8.69
N VAL A 166 -16.32 2.64 -9.26
CA VAL A 166 -16.02 2.29 -10.66
C VAL A 166 -16.12 0.78 -10.88
N CYS A 167 -15.51 -0.04 -10.01
CA CYS A 167 -15.62 -1.50 -10.13
C CYS A 167 -17.07 -1.99 -10.04
N ARG A 168 -17.86 -1.40 -9.16
CA ARG A 168 -19.28 -1.74 -9.01
C ARG A 168 -20.10 -1.34 -10.24
N LEU A 169 -19.91 -0.13 -10.77
CA LEU A 169 -20.60 0.36 -11.96
C LEU A 169 -20.19 -0.42 -13.21
N ALA A 170 -18.94 -0.85 -13.30
CA ALA A 170 -18.43 -1.70 -14.38
C ALA A 170 -18.88 -3.18 -14.25
N GLY A 171 -19.70 -3.53 -13.25
CA GLY A 171 -20.18 -4.90 -13.02
C GLY A 171 -19.06 -5.90 -12.72
N LEU A 172 -17.92 -5.46 -12.16
CA LEU A 172 -16.83 -6.35 -11.79
C LEU A 172 -17.17 -7.09 -10.49
N PRO A 173 -17.34 -8.43 -10.51
CA PRO A 173 -17.58 -9.20 -9.30
C PRO A 173 -16.44 -9.00 -8.30
N ARG A 174 -16.77 -8.82 -7.03
CA ARG A 174 -15.77 -8.60 -5.97
C ARG A 174 -15.79 -9.70 -4.93
N HIS A 175 -14.62 -10.22 -4.61
CA HIS A 175 -14.41 -10.87 -3.32
C HIS A 175 -14.42 -9.77 -2.25
N HIS A 176 -15.22 -9.94 -1.21
CA HIS A 176 -15.22 -9.09 -0.03
C HIS A 176 -15.34 -9.96 1.21
N ARG A 177 -14.49 -9.70 2.19
CA ARG A 177 -14.51 -10.39 3.48
C ARG A 177 -14.18 -9.41 4.58
N GLU A 178 -15.11 -9.15 5.48
CA GLU A 178 -14.81 -8.51 6.75
C GLU A 178 -13.97 -9.45 7.62
N LEU A 179 -12.96 -8.90 8.27
CA LEU A 179 -12.14 -9.65 9.21
C LEU A 179 -12.65 -9.40 10.63
N ALA A 180 -12.49 -10.40 11.51
CA ALA A 180 -12.85 -10.27 12.92
C ALA A 180 -11.98 -9.27 13.67
N ASP A 181 -10.87 -8.87 13.05
CA ASP A 181 -9.86 -8.03 13.66
C ASP A 181 -9.96 -6.57 13.19
N SER A 182 -9.41 -5.71 14.03
CA SER A 182 -9.14 -4.29 13.74
C SER A 182 -7.68 -3.99 14.02
N VAL A 183 -7.17 -2.92 13.44
CA VAL A 183 -5.85 -2.39 13.78
C VAL A 183 -6.02 -1.21 14.72
N LEU A 184 -5.35 -1.27 15.86
CA LEU A 184 -5.08 -0.12 16.72
C LEU A 184 -3.82 0.58 16.18
N LEU A 185 -3.98 1.81 15.74
CA LEU A 185 -2.90 2.69 15.32
C LEU A 185 -2.66 3.73 16.41
N ALA A 186 -1.40 3.96 16.77
CA ALA A 186 -1.02 5.03 17.71
C ALA A 186 0.40 5.50 17.44
N ARG A 187 0.73 6.72 17.87
CA ARG A 187 2.11 7.19 17.96
C ARG A 187 2.67 6.77 19.32
N LEU A 188 3.77 6.04 19.33
CA LEU A 188 4.44 5.54 20.53
C LEU A 188 5.78 6.28 20.69
N THR A 189 6.07 6.74 21.91
CA THR A 189 7.39 7.25 22.31
C THR A 189 8.02 6.29 23.31
N CYS A 190 9.29 5.91 23.06
CA CYS A 190 10.09 5.02 23.91
C CYS A 190 11.18 5.78 24.65
N ASP A 191 11.84 5.10 25.63
CA ASP A 191 12.99 5.64 26.36
C ASP A 191 14.32 5.51 25.60
N ARG A 192 14.32 4.85 24.44
CA ARG A 192 15.53 4.56 23.64
C ARG A 192 15.35 4.96 22.20
N PRO A 193 16.39 5.48 21.53
CA PRO A 193 16.38 5.73 20.11
C PRO A 193 16.19 4.43 19.32
N HIS A 194 15.33 4.48 18.28
CA HIS A 194 15.08 3.33 17.41
C HIS A 194 16.26 2.97 16.49
N GLY A 195 17.12 3.94 16.13
CA GLY A 195 18.25 3.72 15.25
C GLY A 195 17.89 3.03 13.92
N GLY A 196 16.71 3.32 13.38
CA GLY A 196 16.18 2.70 12.17
C GLY A 196 15.76 1.23 12.31
N LEU A 197 15.54 0.73 13.52
CA LEU A 197 15.07 -0.63 13.77
C LEU A 197 13.54 -0.67 13.80
N ALA A 198 12.93 -1.41 12.88
CA ALA A 198 11.53 -1.80 12.93
C ALA A 198 11.37 -3.13 13.66
N HIS A 199 10.23 -3.33 14.30
CA HIS A 199 9.89 -4.59 14.97
C HIS A 199 8.58 -5.15 14.39
N GLU A 200 8.53 -6.47 14.23
CA GLU A 200 7.32 -7.25 14.02
C GLU A 200 7.26 -8.31 15.11
N ARG A 201 6.22 -8.26 15.94
CA ARG A 201 6.07 -9.19 17.05
C ARG A 201 4.74 -9.90 16.97
N PHE A 202 4.80 -11.20 16.87
CA PHE A 202 3.65 -12.08 16.93
C PHE A 202 3.39 -12.53 18.37
N GLY A 203 2.13 -12.77 18.72
CA GLY A 203 1.75 -13.25 20.05
C GLY A 203 0.24 -13.49 20.16
N ALA A 204 -0.19 -14.03 21.28
CA ALA A 204 -1.59 -14.34 21.58
C ALA A 204 -2.50 -13.08 21.57
N GLY A 205 -1.92 -11.90 21.78
CA GLY A 205 -2.62 -10.62 21.68
C GLY A 205 -2.70 -10.04 20.26
N GLY A 206 -2.39 -10.82 19.23
CA GLY A 206 -2.31 -10.39 17.84
C GLY A 206 -0.94 -9.82 17.42
N PRO A 207 -0.67 -9.73 16.12
CA PRO A 207 0.58 -9.17 15.61
C PRO A 207 0.70 -7.68 15.92
N MET A 208 1.90 -7.26 16.32
CA MET A 208 2.24 -5.90 16.68
C MET A 208 3.49 -5.45 15.94
N ALA A 209 3.35 -4.42 15.09
CA ALA A 209 4.48 -3.79 14.42
C ALA A 209 4.81 -2.44 15.06
N LEU A 210 6.11 -2.15 15.20
CA LEU A 210 6.64 -0.84 15.54
C LEU A 210 7.48 -0.36 14.36
N LEU A 211 7.01 0.70 13.70
CA LEU A 211 7.69 1.33 12.57
C LEU A 211 8.39 2.61 13.07
N PRO A 212 9.70 2.81 12.78
CA PRO A 212 10.41 4.01 13.16
C PRO A 212 9.68 5.29 12.72
N GLY A 213 9.46 6.19 13.66
CA GLY A 213 8.83 7.48 13.44
C GLY A 213 9.86 8.60 13.21
N PRO A 214 9.41 9.85 13.01
CA PRO A 214 10.30 10.97 12.70
C PRO A 214 11.19 11.39 13.88
N GLY A 215 10.74 11.25 15.12
CA GLY A 215 11.57 11.49 16.31
C GLY A 215 12.47 10.28 16.60
N ALA A 216 13.67 10.51 17.13
CA ALA A 216 14.67 9.47 17.36
C ALA A 216 14.17 8.27 18.19
N ALA A 217 13.22 8.51 19.10
CA ALA A 217 12.61 7.50 19.96
C ALA A 217 11.13 7.25 19.68
N ASP A 218 10.62 7.79 18.57
CA ASP A 218 9.21 7.66 18.20
C ASP A 218 9.00 6.47 17.28
N TYR A 219 7.86 5.81 17.46
CA TYR A 219 7.39 4.74 16.59
C TYR A 219 5.92 4.98 16.19
N THR A 220 5.54 4.47 15.06
CA THR A 220 4.14 4.17 14.77
C THR A 220 3.85 2.75 15.23
N LEU A 221 2.93 2.61 16.18
CA LEU A 221 2.37 1.34 16.60
C LEU A 221 1.27 0.92 15.64
N VAL A 222 1.34 -0.33 15.16
CA VAL A 222 0.32 -1.01 14.36
C VAL A 222 0.00 -2.31 15.07
N TRP A 223 -1.11 -2.40 15.78
CA TRP A 223 -1.47 -3.56 16.59
C TRP A 223 -2.79 -4.16 16.13
N THR A 224 -2.73 -5.36 15.58
CA THR A 224 -3.92 -6.10 15.15
C THR A 224 -4.54 -6.80 16.35
N LEU A 225 -5.83 -6.60 16.55
CA LEU A 225 -6.58 -7.05 17.71
C LEU A 225 -8.00 -7.44 17.31
N PRO A 226 -8.68 -8.32 18.06
CA PRO A 226 -10.13 -8.48 17.94
C PRO A 226 -10.84 -7.13 17.99
N HIS A 227 -11.89 -6.99 17.18
CA HIS A 227 -12.55 -5.71 16.94
C HIS A 227 -12.94 -4.97 18.22
N GLU A 228 -13.60 -5.65 19.15
CA GLU A 228 -14.05 -5.08 20.43
C GLU A 228 -12.85 -4.59 21.26
N ARG A 229 -11.79 -5.40 21.34
CA ARG A 229 -10.59 -5.05 22.09
C ARG A 229 -9.86 -3.83 21.51
N ALA A 230 -9.79 -3.71 20.20
CA ALA A 230 -9.20 -2.55 19.54
C ALA A 230 -10.02 -1.27 19.79
N ALA A 231 -11.36 -1.39 19.77
CA ALA A 231 -12.25 -0.29 20.06
C ALA A 231 -12.13 0.17 21.52
N ASP A 232 -12.12 -0.77 22.47
CA ASP A 232 -11.94 -0.49 23.90
C ASP A 232 -10.63 0.24 24.18
N LEU A 233 -9.53 -0.26 23.62
CA LEU A 233 -8.21 0.37 23.80
C LEU A 233 -8.17 1.77 23.15
N ALA A 234 -8.79 1.97 22.00
CA ALA A 234 -8.84 3.28 21.36
C ALA A 234 -9.65 4.31 22.15
N ALA A 235 -10.62 3.85 22.95
CA ALA A 235 -11.45 4.70 23.82
C ALA A 235 -10.78 5.02 25.17
N LEU A 236 -9.74 4.28 25.58
CA LEU A 236 -9.07 4.51 26.84
C LEU A 236 -8.32 5.87 26.85
N PRO A 237 -8.24 6.54 28.02
CA PRO A 237 -7.33 7.67 28.16
C PRO A 237 -5.89 7.26 27.82
N ALA A 238 -5.22 8.07 27.01
CA ALA A 238 -3.90 7.76 26.45
C ALA A 238 -2.86 7.33 27.49
N ARG A 239 -2.93 7.86 28.73
CA ARG A 239 -2.04 7.52 29.84
C ARG A 239 -2.11 6.06 30.29
N HIS A 240 -3.18 5.34 29.97
CA HIS A 240 -3.37 3.93 30.37
C HIS A 240 -2.87 2.93 29.32
N LEU A 241 -2.57 3.40 28.10
CA LEU A 241 -2.17 2.54 27.00
C LEU A 241 -0.71 2.04 27.07
N PRO A 242 0.29 2.85 27.53
CA PRO A 242 1.68 2.40 27.54
C PRO A 242 1.91 1.09 28.32
N PRO A 243 1.42 0.90 29.55
CA PRO A 243 1.63 -0.35 30.26
C PRO A 243 0.96 -1.54 29.56
N ILE A 244 -0.24 -1.37 29.00
CA ILE A 244 -0.96 -2.45 28.30
C ILE A 244 -0.20 -2.87 27.03
N ALA A 245 0.27 -1.90 26.26
CA ALA A 245 1.06 -2.17 25.05
C ALA A 245 2.45 -2.75 25.42
N GLN A 246 3.07 -2.30 26.52
CA GLN A 246 4.34 -2.83 27.01
C GLN A 246 4.23 -4.31 27.39
N ASP A 247 3.19 -4.69 28.13
CA ASP A 247 2.96 -6.09 28.53
C ASP A 247 2.78 -6.99 27.31
N ALA A 248 2.07 -6.52 26.28
CA ALA A 248 1.89 -7.27 25.05
C ALA A 248 3.16 -7.35 24.19
N PHE A 249 3.92 -6.26 24.12
CA PHE A 249 5.12 -6.17 23.28
C PHE A 249 6.37 -6.69 23.98
N GLY A 250 6.50 -6.51 25.28
CA GLY A 250 7.74 -6.74 26.04
C GLY A 250 8.72 -5.56 25.91
N TRP A 251 10.00 -5.78 26.28
CA TRP A 251 11.00 -4.72 26.52
C TRP A 251 12.01 -4.52 25.37
N ARG A 252 11.81 -5.14 24.23
CA ARG A 252 12.80 -5.12 23.13
C ARG A 252 13.02 -3.74 22.52
N ALA A 253 11.99 -2.91 22.45
CA ALA A 253 12.09 -1.53 21.99
C ALA A 253 12.41 -0.52 23.10
N GLY A 254 12.68 -0.99 24.33
CA GLY A 254 12.82 -0.16 25.52
C GLY A 254 11.48 0.01 26.25
N ARG A 255 11.42 1.00 27.15
CA ARG A 255 10.22 1.31 27.91
C ARG A 255 9.30 2.24 27.12
N PHE A 256 8.02 1.91 27.07
CA PHE A 256 7.00 2.72 26.45
C PHE A 256 6.62 3.88 27.39
N LEU A 257 6.88 5.10 26.95
CA LEU A 257 6.66 6.30 27.77
C LEU A 257 5.28 6.91 27.50
N ALA A 258 4.88 6.99 26.24
CA ALA A 258 3.63 7.59 25.84
C ALA A 258 3.03 6.91 24.59
N LEU A 259 1.71 6.80 24.55
CA LEU A 259 0.95 6.51 23.34
C LEU A 259 -0.01 7.67 23.09
N ALA A 260 0.02 8.21 21.89
CA ALA A 260 -0.81 9.35 21.48
C ALA A 260 -1.68 8.98 20.29
N GLU A 261 -2.83 9.62 20.18
CA GLU A 261 -3.76 9.54 19.06
C GLU A 261 -4.19 8.09 18.72
N PRO A 262 -4.62 7.27 19.70
CA PRO A 262 -5.04 5.91 19.43
C PRO A 262 -6.28 5.90 18.54
N ARG A 263 -6.28 5.05 17.51
CA ARG A 263 -7.40 4.88 16.58
C ARG A 263 -7.58 3.42 16.21
N SER A 264 -8.82 2.95 16.26
CA SER A 264 -9.19 1.63 15.77
C SER A 264 -9.70 1.72 14.34
N VAL A 265 -9.20 0.85 13.46
CA VAL A 265 -9.60 0.74 12.06
C VAL A 265 -9.99 -0.70 11.78
N ARG A 266 -11.25 -0.92 11.36
CA ARG A 266 -11.72 -2.25 10.95
C ARG A 266 -10.95 -2.76 9.74
N LEU A 267 -10.69 -4.05 9.74
CA LEU A 267 -10.01 -4.72 8.63
C LEU A 267 -11.02 -5.41 7.72
N ALA A 268 -10.79 -5.27 6.44
CA ALA A 268 -11.49 -6.04 5.41
C ALA A 268 -10.51 -6.40 4.30
N GLU A 269 -10.79 -7.49 3.62
CA GLU A 269 -10.13 -7.89 2.38
C GLU A 269 -11.12 -7.72 1.24
N SER A 270 -10.67 -7.09 0.15
CA SER A 270 -11.52 -6.90 -1.03
C SER A 270 -10.71 -6.77 -2.30
N TRP A 271 -11.15 -7.45 -3.36
CA TRP A 271 -10.57 -7.35 -4.71
C TRP A 271 -11.59 -7.78 -5.77
N PRO A 272 -11.58 -7.17 -6.97
CA PRO A 272 -12.39 -7.63 -8.10
C PRO A 272 -11.83 -8.92 -8.71
N VAL A 273 -12.71 -9.75 -9.25
CA VAL A 273 -12.38 -11.01 -9.95
C VAL A 273 -13.19 -11.11 -11.25
N PRO A 274 -12.60 -10.75 -12.40
CA PRO A 274 -11.24 -10.22 -12.63
C PRO A 274 -11.08 -8.74 -12.26
N ALA A 275 -9.82 -8.28 -12.17
CA ALA A 275 -9.50 -6.86 -11.92
C ALA A 275 -9.63 -5.97 -13.18
N THR A 276 -10.13 -6.49 -14.28
CA THR A 276 -10.34 -5.81 -15.57
C THR A 276 -11.70 -6.16 -16.16
N GLY A 277 -12.35 -5.18 -16.78
CA GLY A 277 -13.58 -5.29 -17.54
C GLY A 277 -13.40 -4.75 -18.96
N GLU A 278 -14.50 -4.43 -19.62
CA GLU A 278 -14.45 -3.76 -20.92
C GLU A 278 -13.98 -2.31 -20.71
N ARG A 279 -12.79 -1.99 -21.24
CA ARG A 279 -12.16 -0.66 -21.11
C ARG A 279 -12.03 -0.13 -19.67
N VAL A 280 -12.07 -1.03 -18.69
CA VAL A 280 -11.94 -0.71 -17.25
C VAL A 280 -10.90 -1.60 -16.63
N LEU A 281 -10.05 -1.05 -15.77
CA LEU A 281 -9.16 -1.82 -14.89
C LEU A 281 -9.01 -1.15 -13.52
N ALA A 282 -8.64 -1.96 -12.52
CA ALA A 282 -8.42 -1.49 -11.16
C ALA A 282 -6.93 -1.50 -10.80
N ILE A 283 -6.51 -0.51 -9.98
CA ILE A 283 -5.17 -0.40 -9.39
C ILE A 283 -5.25 -0.09 -7.89
N GLY A 284 -4.18 -0.34 -7.18
CA GLY A 284 -4.08 0.00 -5.76
C GLY A 284 -5.15 -0.70 -4.91
N ASN A 285 -5.78 0.03 -3.98
CA ASN A 285 -6.81 -0.54 -3.10
C ASN A 285 -8.09 -0.94 -3.85
N ALA A 286 -8.40 -0.33 -4.99
CA ALA A 286 -9.50 -0.77 -5.83
C ALA A 286 -9.25 -2.17 -6.41
N ALA A 287 -7.98 -2.51 -6.72
CA ALA A 287 -7.57 -3.83 -7.16
C ALA A 287 -7.33 -4.81 -6.01
N ASN A 288 -6.75 -4.36 -4.90
CA ASN A 288 -6.40 -5.23 -3.78
C ASN A 288 -6.37 -4.47 -2.45
N THR A 289 -7.41 -4.65 -1.66
CA THR A 289 -7.42 -4.31 -0.24
C THR A 289 -7.08 -5.57 0.53
N LEU A 290 -5.96 -5.55 1.26
CA LEU A 290 -5.39 -6.71 1.94
C LEU A 290 -5.18 -6.42 3.43
N HIS A 291 -5.01 -7.49 4.22
CA HIS A 291 -4.58 -7.38 5.61
C HIS A 291 -3.28 -6.57 5.71
N PRO A 292 -3.15 -5.60 6.64
CA PRO A 292 -2.01 -4.69 6.74
C PRO A 292 -0.70 -5.34 7.19
N ILE A 293 -0.69 -6.63 7.47
CA ILE A 293 0.50 -7.36 7.87
C ILE A 293 1.65 -7.13 6.87
N ALA A 294 2.83 -6.83 7.37
CA ALA A 294 4.01 -6.47 6.59
C ALA A 294 3.86 -5.17 5.75
N ALA A 295 2.83 -4.34 5.97
CA ALA A 295 2.63 -3.01 5.36
C ALA A 295 2.78 -2.98 3.83
N GLN A 296 2.31 -4.02 3.10
CA GLN A 296 2.57 -4.20 1.67
C GLN A 296 1.50 -3.61 0.72
N GLY A 297 0.34 -3.18 1.23
CA GLY A 297 -0.78 -2.76 0.36
C GLY A 297 -0.40 -1.66 -0.63
N PHE A 298 0.20 -0.57 -0.17
CA PHE A 298 0.61 0.51 -1.05
C PHE A 298 1.80 0.14 -1.95
N ASN A 299 2.75 -0.66 -1.46
CA ASN A 299 3.86 -1.18 -2.28
C ASN A 299 3.34 -2.00 -3.48
N LEU A 300 2.28 -2.76 -3.28
CA LEU A 300 1.60 -3.52 -4.34
C LEU A 300 0.95 -2.59 -5.35
N GLY A 301 0.25 -1.54 -4.87
CA GLY A 301 -0.39 -0.53 -5.72
C GLY A 301 0.60 0.27 -6.58
N LEU A 302 1.78 0.63 -6.05
CA LEU A 302 2.83 1.26 -6.87
C LEU A 302 3.38 0.35 -7.96
N ARG A 303 3.41 -0.96 -7.73
CA ARG A 303 3.77 -1.92 -8.79
C ARG A 303 2.67 -2.04 -9.85
N ASP A 304 1.40 -1.92 -9.46
CA ASP A 304 0.29 -1.83 -10.41
C ASP A 304 0.47 -0.62 -11.31
N VAL A 305 0.72 0.55 -10.73
CA VAL A 305 0.99 1.81 -11.45
C VAL A 305 2.16 1.64 -12.43
N ALA A 306 3.28 1.12 -11.96
CA ALA A 306 4.49 1.03 -12.79
C ALA A 306 4.34 0.01 -13.94
N THR A 307 3.61 -1.08 -13.73
CA THR A 307 3.29 -2.05 -14.79
C THR A 307 2.35 -1.43 -15.82
N LEU A 308 1.25 -0.81 -15.35
CA LEU A 308 0.27 -0.18 -16.24
C LEU A 308 0.91 0.95 -17.06
N ALA A 309 1.72 1.78 -16.44
CA ALA A 309 2.43 2.88 -17.11
C ALA A 309 3.34 2.37 -18.23
N GLY A 310 4.06 1.26 -18.01
CA GLY A 310 4.88 0.64 -19.06
C GLY A 310 4.06 0.18 -20.26
N LEU A 311 2.94 -0.50 -20.03
CA LEU A 311 2.05 -0.98 -21.07
C LEU A 311 1.39 0.17 -21.86
N LEU A 312 0.93 1.22 -21.15
CA LEU A 312 0.33 2.39 -21.77
C LEU A 312 1.34 3.21 -22.58
N ALA A 313 2.59 3.31 -22.10
CA ALA A 313 3.66 3.96 -22.84
C ALA A 313 4.01 3.21 -24.14
N ASP A 314 4.04 1.87 -24.11
CA ASP A 314 4.26 1.06 -25.30
C ASP A 314 3.09 1.20 -26.28
N ALA A 315 1.84 1.21 -25.78
CA ALA A 315 0.66 1.45 -26.59
C ALA A 315 0.66 2.84 -27.24
N ALA A 316 1.01 3.90 -26.49
CA ALA A 316 1.08 5.26 -26.99
C ALA A 316 2.12 5.39 -28.13
N ARG A 317 3.31 4.79 -27.96
CA ARG A 317 4.36 4.77 -29.02
C ARG A 317 3.93 4.02 -30.27
N ALA A 318 3.12 2.98 -30.10
CA ALA A 318 2.60 2.19 -31.22
C ALA A 318 1.31 2.78 -31.83
N GLY A 319 0.76 3.88 -31.29
CA GLY A 319 -0.55 4.40 -31.69
C GLY A 319 -1.70 3.44 -31.39
N ALA A 320 -1.50 2.49 -30.46
CA ALA A 320 -2.47 1.46 -30.13
C ALA A 320 -3.54 1.98 -29.14
N ASP A 321 -4.66 1.27 -29.07
CA ASP A 321 -5.75 1.60 -28.16
C ASP A 321 -5.40 1.29 -26.70
N PRO A 322 -5.36 2.29 -25.77
CA PRO A 322 -5.09 2.06 -24.36
C PRO A 322 -6.15 1.20 -23.65
N GLY A 323 -7.37 1.13 -24.20
CA GLY A 323 -8.48 0.31 -23.70
C GLY A 323 -8.60 -1.05 -24.36
N ALA A 324 -7.67 -1.43 -25.24
CA ALA A 324 -7.70 -2.69 -25.96
C ALA A 324 -7.70 -3.91 -25.01
N ARG A 325 -8.47 -4.94 -25.36
CA ARG A 325 -8.57 -6.18 -24.57
C ARG A 325 -7.21 -6.84 -24.34
N ASP A 326 -6.33 -6.80 -25.33
CA ASP A 326 -4.99 -7.39 -25.25
C ASP A 326 -4.11 -6.67 -24.23
N LEU A 327 -4.18 -5.33 -24.14
CA LEU A 327 -3.47 -4.54 -23.13
C LEU A 327 -3.98 -4.90 -21.73
N LEU A 328 -5.29 -4.94 -21.54
CA LEU A 328 -5.90 -5.30 -20.25
C LEU A 328 -5.56 -6.74 -19.86
N ALA A 329 -5.52 -7.67 -20.81
CA ALA A 329 -5.08 -9.04 -20.59
C ALA A 329 -3.59 -9.11 -20.22
N ALA A 330 -2.73 -8.33 -20.87
CA ALA A 330 -1.31 -8.22 -20.56
C ALA A 330 -1.10 -7.67 -19.13
N TYR A 331 -1.79 -6.59 -18.77
CA TYR A 331 -1.75 -6.04 -17.41
C TYR A 331 -2.12 -7.10 -16.37
N ARG A 332 -3.24 -7.82 -16.55
CA ARG A 332 -3.68 -8.87 -15.64
C ARG A 332 -2.65 -10.01 -15.56
N ARG A 333 -2.12 -10.47 -16.69
CA ARG A 333 -1.12 -11.55 -16.75
C ARG A 333 0.15 -11.21 -15.96
N GLU A 334 0.59 -9.94 -16.01
CA GLU A 334 1.76 -9.49 -15.28
C GLU A 334 1.50 -9.29 -13.79
N ARG A 335 0.28 -8.83 -13.41
CA ARG A 335 -0.02 -8.50 -12.02
C ARG A 335 -0.61 -9.63 -11.19
N GLU A 336 -1.38 -10.52 -11.80
CA GLU A 336 -2.10 -11.61 -11.10
C GLU A 336 -1.17 -12.52 -10.25
N PRO A 337 0.03 -12.91 -10.71
CA PRO A 337 0.94 -13.73 -9.88
C PRO A 337 1.37 -13.03 -8.59
N ASP A 338 1.59 -11.71 -8.65
CA ASP A 338 1.94 -10.89 -7.52
C ASP A 338 0.76 -10.79 -6.54
N TRP A 339 -0.44 -10.46 -7.04
CA TRP A 339 -1.65 -10.36 -6.24
C TRP A 339 -1.98 -11.68 -5.53
N ARG A 340 -1.94 -12.80 -6.23
CA ARG A 340 -2.17 -14.14 -5.65
C ARG A 340 -1.18 -14.46 -4.53
N ARG A 341 0.10 -14.15 -4.75
CA ARG A 341 1.13 -14.36 -3.73
C ARG A 341 0.84 -13.55 -2.47
N PHE A 342 0.54 -12.26 -2.63
CA PHE A 342 0.28 -11.39 -1.47
C PHE A 342 -1.01 -11.78 -0.75
N ARG A 343 -2.09 -12.09 -1.46
CA ARG A 343 -3.33 -12.63 -0.88
C ARG A 343 -3.06 -13.91 -0.09
N ALA A 344 -2.25 -14.82 -0.63
CA ALA A 344 -1.87 -16.03 0.07
C ALA A 344 -1.07 -15.74 1.35
N VAL A 345 -0.04 -14.90 1.27
CA VAL A 345 0.82 -14.56 2.42
C VAL A 345 0.01 -13.84 3.49
N THR A 346 -0.76 -12.82 3.14
CA THR A 346 -1.55 -12.04 4.11
C THR A 346 -2.68 -12.84 4.73
N GLY A 347 -3.23 -13.81 4.02
CA GLY A 347 -4.27 -14.72 4.53
C GLY A 347 -3.73 -15.88 5.39
N TRP A 348 -2.48 -16.31 5.17
CA TRP A 348 -1.88 -17.45 5.87
C TRP A 348 -1.01 -17.02 7.08
N LEU A 349 -0.27 -15.94 6.94
CA LEU A 349 0.70 -15.53 7.95
C LEU A 349 0.08 -15.27 9.35
N PRO A 350 -1.07 -14.57 9.49
CA PRO A 350 -1.70 -14.44 10.80
C PRO A 350 -2.05 -15.79 11.42
N ARG A 351 -2.66 -16.68 10.63
CA ARG A 351 -3.11 -18.02 11.09
C ARG A 351 -1.97 -18.90 11.58
N LEU A 352 -0.76 -18.71 11.02
CA LEU A 352 0.42 -19.44 11.50
C LEU A 352 0.70 -19.16 12.98
N PHE A 353 0.40 -17.96 13.45
CA PHE A 353 0.67 -17.51 14.83
C PHE A 353 -0.54 -17.60 15.77
N GLU A 354 -1.72 -17.99 15.28
CA GLU A 354 -2.94 -18.11 16.10
C GLU A 354 -2.93 -19.37 17.01
N ASN A 355 -2.23 -20.43 16.61
CA ASN A 355 -2.22 -21.68 17.39
C ASN A 355 -1.29 -21.56 18.61
N PRO A 356 -1.84 -21.57 19.86
CA PRO A 356 -1.05 -21.35 21.07
C PRO A 356 -0.37 -22.62 21.60
N SER A 357 -0.54 -23.78 20.95
CA SER A 357 -0.02 -25.04 21.49
C SER A 357 1.51 -25.07 21.55
N PRO A 358 2.11 -25.64 22.63
CA PRO A 358 3.55 -25.64 22.82
C PRO A 358 4.38 -26.22 21.68
N PRO A 359 3.97 -27.34 21.02
CA PRO A 359 4.72 -27.85 19.87
C PRO A 359 4.79 -26.88 18.69
N TRP A 360 3.68 -26.14 18.41
CA TRP A 360 3.65 -25.14 17.37
C TRP A 360 4.46 -23.89 17.70
N LEU A 361 4.44 -23.47 18.98
CA LEU A 361 5.29 -22.38 19.48
C LEU A 361 6.76 -22.72 19.28
N LEU A 362 7.18 -23.94 19.64
CA LEU A 362 8.56 -24.40 19.46
C LEU A 362 8.93 -24.47 17.96
N ALA A 363 8.04 -25.01 17.12
CA ALA A 363 8.27 -25.10 15.68
C ALA A 363 8.45 -23.71 15.03
N ARG A 364 7.59 -22.74 15.38
CA ARG A 364 7.69 -21.36 14.89
C ARG A 364 8.97 -20.68 15.40
N SER A 365 9.29 -20.86 16.68
CA SER A 365 10.53 -20.35 17.28
C SER A 365 11.77 -20.90 16.59
N ALA A 366 11.80 -22.21 16.33
CA ALA A 366 12.87 -22.85 15.57
C ALA A 366 12.93 -22.34 14.12
N GLY A 367 11.78 -22.13 13.48
CA GLY A 367 11.65 -21.55 12.15
C GLY A 367 12.21 -20.13 12.05
N LEU A 368 11.91 -19.26 13.04
CA LEU A 368 12.47 -17.91 13.12
C LEU A 368 13.99 -17.95 13.32
N ALA A 369 14.49 -18.79 14.23
CA ALA A 369 15.92 -18.96 14.45
C ALA A 369 16.65 -19.53 13.22
N ALA A 370 16.07 -20.53 12.56
CA ALA A 370 16.60 -21.09 11.33
C ALA A 370 16.68 -20.05 10.22
N LEU A 371 15.63 -19.22 10.06
CA LEU A 371 15.61 -18.12 9.09
C LEU A 371 16.70 -17.08 9.38
N ASP A 372 17.01 -16.82 10.66
CA ASP A 372 18.08 -15.90 11.04
C ASP A 372 19.46 -16.39 10.55
N VAL A 373 19.68 -17.69 10.59
CA VAL A 373 20.97 -18.33 10.22
C VAL A 373 21.06 -18.67 8.72
N LEU A 374 19.96 -19.07 8.09
CA LEU A 374 19.91 -19.48 6.68
C LEU A 374 19.96 -18.27 5.74
N ALA A 375 21.14 -17.69 5.59
CA ALA A 375 21.36 -16.45 4.83
C ALA A 375 20.75 -16.45 3.40
N PRO A 376 20.79 -17.53 2.57
CA PRO A 376 20.17 -17.50 1.24
C PRO A 376 18.65 -17.34 1.30
N LEU A 377 17.98 -18.04 2.21
CA LEU A 377 16.53 -17.96 2.39
C LEU A 377 16.12 -16.60 2.94
N LYS A 378 16.83 -16.11 3.97
CA LYS A 378 16.65 -14.79 4.55
C LYS A 378 16.78 -13.68 3.50
N ARG A 379 17.85 -13.69 2.72
CA ARG A 379 18.08 -12.71 1.63
C ARG A 379 17.00 -12.76 0.55
N ARG A 380 16.49 -13.94 0.23
CA ARG A 380 15.38 -14.10 -0.72
C ARG A 380 14.10 -13.46 -0.16
N LEU A 381 13.78 -13.71 1.11
CA LEU A 381 12.64 -13.09 1.79
C LEU A 381 12.77 -11.57 1.84
N MET A 382 13.95 -11.07 2.24
CA MET A 382 14.24 -9.63 2.27
C MET A 382 14.00 -8.98 0.90
N ARG A 383 14.55 -9.56 -0.18
CA ARG A 383 14.34 -9.04 -1.55
C ARG A 383 12.86 -9.01 -1.93
N HIS A 384 12.07 -10.00 -1.51
CA HIS A 384 10.62 -10.00 -1.73
C HIS A 384 9.91 -8.86 -0.97
N ALA A 385 10.21 -8.72 0.33
CA ALA A 385 9.64 -7.67 1.17
C ALA A 385 10.02 -6.27 0.68
N MET A 386 11.23 -6.10 0.15
CA MET A 386 11.72 -4.85 -0.43
C MET A 386 11.14 -4.55 -1.83
N GLY A 387 10.37 -5.46 -2.42
CA GLY A 387 9.83 -5.30 -3.77
C GLY A 387 10.87 -5.48 -4.89
N LEU A 388 11.97 -6.19 -4.61
CA LEU A 388 13.10 -6.43 -5.55
C LEU A 388 13.10 -7.83 -6.15
N ALA A 389 12.12 -8.66 -5.84
CA ALA A 389 12.00 -10.01 -6.36
C ALA A 389 11.17 -10.05 -7.64
N GLY A 390 11.60 -10.86 -8.61
CA GLY A 390 10.96 -11.01 -9.90
C GLY A 390 11.36 -9.96 -10.93
N PRO A 391 10.70 -9.93 -12.10
CA PRO A 391 10.95 -8.96 -13.15
C PRO A 391 10.68 -7.54 -12.61
N GLN A 392 11.66 -6.66 -12.74
CA GLN A 392 11.51 -5.25 -12.37
C GLN A 392 11.02 -4.46 -13.58
N ASN A 393 9.96 -3.67 -13.37
CA ASN A 393 9.47 -2.74 -14.40
C ASN A 393 10.46 -1.59 -14.66
N ARG A 394 10.20 -0.80 -15.71
CA ARG A 394 11.09 0.29 -16.14
C ARG A 394 11.36 1.28 -15.00
N LEU A 395 10.31 1.74 -14.30
CA LEU A 395 10.47 2.71 -13.20
C LEU A 395 11.32 2.16 -12.04
N GLN A 396 11.18 0.89 -11.67
CA GLN A 396 12.04 0.28 -10.64
C GLN A 396 13.51 0.21 -11.05
N ARG A 397 13.79 0.22 -12.35
CA ARG A 397 15.15 0.25 -12.91
C ARG A 397 15.66 1.67 -13.13
N GLY A 398 14.88 2.70 -12.77
CA GLY A 398 15.22 4.10 -12.98
C GLY A 398 15.04 4.57 -14.44
N VAL A 399 14.30 3.82 -15.24
CA VAL A 399 14.01 4.14 -16.65
C VAL A 399 12.56 4.61 -16.74
N TRP A 400 12.35 5.80 -17.30
CA TRP A 400 11.00 6.30 -17.58
C TRP A 400 10.32 5.41 -18.62
N PRO A 401 9.03 5.12 -18.49
CA PRO A 401 8.29 4.26 -19.41
C PRO A 401 8.26 4.74 -20.86
#